data_50985f9906843e72582bebe0f9d8b81d
#
_entry.id   50985f9906843e72582bebe0f9d8b81d
#
_cell.length_a   1.000
_cell.length_b   1.000
_cell.length_c   1.000
_cell.angle_alpha   90.00
_cell.angle_beta   90.00
_cell.angle_gamma   90.00
#
_symmetry.space_group_name_H-M   'P 1'
#
loop_
_entity.id
_entity.type
_entity.pdbx_description
1 polymer ?
#
loop_
_entity_poly.entity_id
_entity_poly.type
_entity_poly.pdbx_seq_one_letter_code
_entity_poly.pdbx_strand_id
1 'polypeptide(L)'
;MSEMRIIWDLVEDPDGNVQHIAAHGITVEEVEEVLLDRDSEDTTSRSSGRPITFGYTSSGRYLAVVWEHVDDDPLTIYPVTAYDAPERKSGRGRP
;
A
#
# COMPACT_ATOMS: atom_id res chain seq x y z
N MET A 1 8.00 17.01 -11.88
CA MET A 1 7.72 15.66 -11.70
C MET A 1 7.95 15.26 -10.28
N SER A 2 6.98 14.69 -9.68
CA SER A 2 7.15 14.34 -8.30
C SER A 2 7.61 12.91 -8.18
N GLU A 3 8.43 12.70 -7.18
CA GLU A 3 8.94 11.42 -6.86
C GLU A 3 8.42 11.04 -5.52
N MET A 4 8.02 9.81 -5.35
CA MET A 4 7.60 9.30 -4.05
C MET A 4 8.70 8.40 -3.52
N ARG A 5 9.10 8.63 -2.27
CA ARG A 5 10.03 7.75 -1.60
C ARG A 5 9.28 6.86 -0.66
N ILE A 6 9.59 5.58 -0.71
CA ILE A 6 8.92 4.58 0.11
C ILE A 6 9.96 3.97 1.03
N ILE A 7 9.73 4.08 2.33
CA ILE A 7 10.70 3.67 3.33
C ILE A 7 10.45 2.22 3.74
N TRP A 8 11.50 1.41 3.66
CA TRP A 8 11.43 0.02 4.07
C TRP A 8 12.43 -0.25 5.16
N ASP A 9 12.02 -1.00 6.18
CA ASP A 9 12.93 -1.46 7.22
C ASP A 9 13.81 -2.55 6.65
N LEU A 10 14.82 -2.95 7.42
CA LEU A 10 15.69 -4.02 7.00
C LEU A 10 14.90 -5.32 6.89
N VAL A 11 15.24 -6.11 5.90
CA VAL A 11 14.54 -7.37 5.65
C VAL A 11 14.54 -8.28 6.87
N GLU A 12 15.64 -8.29 7.62
CA GLU A 12 15.76 -9.18 8.76
C GLU A 12 15.15 -8.63 10.04
N ASP A 13 14.59 -7.42 10.01
CA ASP A 13 13.98 -6.84 11.19
C ASP A 13 12.60 -7.48 11.41
N PRO A 14 12.41 -8.28 12.47
CA PRO A 14 11.14 -8.98 12.67
C PRO A 14 9.98 -8.05 12.98
N ASP A 15 10.27 -6.82 13.43
CA ASP A 15 9.24 -5.85 13.72
C ASP A 15 9.09 -4.83 12.59
N GLY A 16 9.83 -4.99 11.51
CA GLY A 16 9.81 -4.04 10.43
C GLY A 16 8.68 -4.29 9.44
N ASN A 17 8.46 -3.31 8.57
CA ASN A 17 7.35 -3.42 7.63
C ASN A 17 7.55 -4.49 6.58
N VAL A 18 8.82 -4.80 6.21
CA VAL A 18 9.06 -5.86 5.22
C VAL A 18 8.54 -7.20 5.74
N GLN A 19 8.89 -7.54 6.99
CA GLN A 19 8.43 -8.78 7.59
C GLN A 19 6.93 -8.75 7.84
N HIS A 20 6.41 -7.58 8.19
CA HIS A 20 4.99 -7.46 8.49
C HIS A 20 4.14 -7.75 7.25
N ILE A 21 4.48 -7.18 6.09
CA ILE A 21 3.71 -7.46 4.89
C ILE A 21 3.94 -8.89 4.42
N ALA A 22 5.13 -9.44 4.65
CA ALA A 22 5.43 -10.82 4.27
C ALA A 22 4.52 -11.80 5.01
N ALA A 23 4.15 -11.47 6.25
CA ALA A 23 3.23 -12.31 7.02
C ALA A 23 1.86 -12.38 6.35
N HIS A 24 1.52 -11.40 5.51
CA HIS A 24 0.28 -11.41 4.75
C HIS A 24 0.50 -11.92 3.32
N GLY A 25 1.69 -12.43 3.04
CA GLY A 25 2.01 -12.96 1.71
C GLY A 25 2.24 -11.90 0.66
N ILE A 26 2.67 -10.71 1.07
CA ILE A 26 2.84 -9.59 0.16
C ILE A 26 4.32 -9.18 0.13
N THR A 27 4.81 -8.81 -1.03
CA THR A 27 6.20 -8.41 -1.21
C THR A 27 6.35 -6.90 -1.30
N VAL A 28 7.56 -6.42 -1.10
CA VAL A 28 7.90 -5.02 -1.27
C VAL A 28 7.52 -4.55 -2.67
N GLU A 29 7.86 -5.35 -3.68
CA GLU A 29 7.56 -4.97 -5.07
C GLU A 29 6.07 -4.80 -5.31
N GLU A 30 5.26 -5.65 -4.70
CA GLU A 30 3.81 -5.56 -4.87
C GLU A 30 3.27 -4.28 -4.25
N VAL A 31 3.77 -3.92 -3.07
CA VAL A 31 3.34 -2.70 -2.42
C VAL A 31 3.74 -1.49 -3.26
N GLU A 32 4.96 -1.51 -3.80
CA GLU A 32 5.43 -0.39 -4.60
C GLU A 32 4.62 -0.26 -5.89
N GLU A 33 4.24 -1.39 -6.49
CA GLU A 33 3.37 -1.33 -7.68
C GLU A 33 2.08 -0.59 -7.38
N VAL A 34 1.47 -0.90 -6.25
CA VAL A 34 0.21 -0.27 -5.88
C VAL A 34 0.40 1.22 -5.58
N LEU A 35 1.43 1.55 -4.81
CA LEU A 35 1.64 2.93 -4.40
C LEU A 35 2.03 3.84 -5.56
N LEU A 36 2.71 3.29 -6.55
CA LEU A 36 3.20 4.09 -7.67
C LEU A 36 2.24 4.09 -8.86
N ASP A 37 1.18 3.30 -8.80
CA ASP A 37 0.21 3.23 -9.89
C ASP A 37 -0.76 4.39 -9.77
N ARG A 38 -0.84 5.21 -10.81
CA ARG A 38 -1.72 6.37 -10.78
C ARG A 38 -3.20 5.99 -10.74
N ASP A 39 -3.53 4.76 -11.07
CA ASP A 39 -4.92 4.31 -11.02
C ASP A 39 -5.32 3.83 -9.64
N SER A 40 -4.40 3.76 -8.69
CA SER A 40 -4.73 3.38 -7.33
C SER A 40 -5.52 4.49 -6.65
N GLU A 41 -6.34 4.11 -5.68
CA GLU A 41 -7.23 5.05 -5.00
C GLU A 41 -6.84 5.22 -3.55
N ASP A 42 -6.81 6.46 -3.09
CA ASP A 42 -6.45 6.76 -1.72
C ASP A 42 -7.69 7.07 -0.89
N THR A 43 -7.68 6.61 0.34
CA THR A 43 -8.73 6.94 1.29
C THR A 43 -8.10 7.01 2.68
N THR A 44 -8.91 7.16 3.69
CA THR A 44 -8.43 7.24 5.06
C THR A 44 -9.08 6.14 5.88
N SER A 45 -8.27 5.46 6.67
CA SER A 45 -8.77 4.40 7.54
C SER A 45 -9.63 5.02 8.64
N ARG A 46 -10.82 4.49 8.82
CA ARG A 46 -11.70 4.99 9.87
C ARG A 46 -11.19 4.67 11.25
N SER A 47 -10.53 3.54 11.39
CA SER A 47 -10.10 3.13 12.73
C SER A 47 -8.81 3.78 13.15
N SER A 48 -7.88 4.03 12.23
CA SER A 48 -6.57 4.55 12.61
C SER A 48 -6.33 5.97 12.14
N GLY A 49 -7.13 6.44 11.19
CA GLY A 49 -6.91 7.76 10.62
C GLY A 49 -5.76 7.79 9.64
N ARG A 50 -5.12 6.64 9.36
CA ARG A 50 -4.01 6.60 8.43
C ARG A 50 -4.51 6.52 7.00
N PRO A 51 -3.74 7.05 6.07
CA PRO A 51 -4.06 6.89 4.65
C PRO A 51 -3.97 5.43 4.22
N ILE A 52 -4.86 5.04 3.32
CA ILE A 52 -4.85 3.72 2.71
C ILE A 52 -4.92 3.89 1.21
N THR A 53 -4.09 3.16 0.49
CA THR A 53 -4.12 3.14 -0.96
C THR A 53 -4.56 1.76 -1.43
N PHE A 54 -5.58 1.73 -2.28
CA PHE A 54 -6.08 0.48 -2.87
C PHE A 54 -5.67 0.43 -4.33
N GLY A 55 -5.18 -0.69 -4.77
CA GLY A 55 -4.78 -0.82 -6.17
C GLY A 55 -4.46 -2.24 -6.54
N TYR A 56 -4.19 -2.43 -7.83
CA TYR A 56 -3.88 -3.74 -8.38
C TYR A 56 -2.39 -3.88 -8.65
N THR A 57 -1.87 -5.05 -8.36
CA THR A 57 -0.51 -5.38 -8.79
C THR A 57 -0.54 -5.80 -10.25
N SER A 58 0.63 -5.92 -10.85
CA SER A 58 0.72 -6.36 -12.24
C SER A 58 0.20 -7.78 -12.41
N SER A 59 0.15 -8.57 -11.35
CA SER A 59 -0.39 -9.92 -11.42
C SER A 59 -1.90 -9.98 -11.22
N GLY A 60 -2.53 -8.83 -11.00
CA GLY A 60 -3.99 -8.77 -10.85
C GLY A 60 -4.48 -8.89 -9.42
N ARG A 61 -3.58 -8.79 -8.47
CA ARG A 61 -3.93 -8.91 -7.06
C ARG A 61 -4.37 -7.55 -6.53
N TYR A 62 -5.47 -7.50 -5.82
CA TYR A 62 -5.99 -6.22 -5.30
C TYR A 62 -5.58 -6.07 -3.85
N LEU A 63 -4.81 -5.01 -3.56
CA LEU A 63 -4.22 -4.82 -2.25
C LEU A 63 -4.67 -3.51 -1.62
N ALA A 64 -4.68 -3.51 -0.29
CA ALA A 64 -4.81 -2.29 0.50
C ALA A 64 -3.47 -2.07 1.18
N VAL A 65 -2.92 -0.87 1.06
CA VAL A 65 -1.65 -0.50 1.67
C VAL A 65 -1.92 0.64 2.64
N VAL A 66 -1.67 0.40 3.92
CA VAL A 66 -1.82 1.42 4.96
C VAL A 66 -0.45 2.05 5.17
N TRP A 67 -0.38 3.37 5.13
CA TRP A 67 0.92 4.02 5.23
C TRP A 67 0.84 5.27 6.08
N GLU A 68 2.02 5.80 6.42
CA GLU A 68 2.15 7.05 7.17
C GLU A 68 2.96 8.03 6.36
N HIS A 69 2.57 9.27 6.43
CA HIS A 69 3.29 10.35 5.77
C HIS A 69 4.51 10.70 6.61
N VAL A 70 5.65 10.81 5.96
CA VAL A 70 6.90 11.11 6.65
C VAL A 70 7.43 12.48 6.27
N ASP A 71 7.43 12.80 4.97
CA ASP A 71 8.00 14.04 4.50
C ASP A 71 7.34 14.46 3.19
N ASP A 72 7.37 15.74 2.89
CA ASP A 72 6.71 16.29 1.71
C ASP A 72 7.64 16.53 0.53
N ASP A 73 8.90 16.72 0.75
CA ASP A 73 9.79 17.18 -0.31
C ASP A 73 11.10 16.43 -0.29
N PRO A 74 11.18 15.34 -1.01
CA PRO A 74 10.11 14.73 -1.80
C PRO A 74 9.11 14.02 -0.92
N LEU A 75 7.96 13.72 -1.49
CA LEU A 75 6.95 12.95 -0.76
C LEU A 75 7.54 11.63 -0.30
N THR A 76 7.51 11.41 0.99
CA THR A 76 8.11 10.23 1.59
C THR A 76 7.07 9.59 2.49
N ILE A 77 6.84 8.29 2.30
CA ILE A 77 5.87 7.57 3.08
C ILE A 77 6.47 6.30 3.66
N TYR A 78 5.87 5.82 4.73
CA TYR A 78 6.29 4.59 5.41
C TYR A 78 5.11 3.62 5.38
N PRO A 79 5.17 2.55 4.59
CA PRO A 79 4.10 1.57 4.60
C PRO A 79 4.05 0.87 5.95
N VAL A 80 2.89 0.90 6.59
CA VAL A 80 2.73 0.29 7.90
C VAL A 80 2.37 -1.17 7.74
N THR A 81 1.44 -1.46 6.83
CA THR A 81 1.03 -2.83 6.54
C THR A 81 0.36 -2.86 5.18
N ALA A 82 0.16 -4.06 4.68
CA ALA A 82 -0.58 -4.26 3.43
C ALA A 82 -1.28 -5.60 3.53
N TYR A 83 -2.43 -5.71 2.87
CA TYR A 83 -3.18 -6.96 2.89
C TYR A 83 -4.04 -7.06 1.64
N ASP A 84 -4.50 -8.28 1.35
CA ASP A 84 -5.42 -8.47 0.24
C ASP A 84 -6.75 -7.84 0.60
N ALA A 85 -7.28 -7.03 -0.31
CA ALA A 85 -8.55 -6.38 -0.10
C ALA A 85 -9.61 -7.04 -0.97
N PRO A 86 -10.87 -7.06 -0.52
CA PRO A 86 -11.92 -7.60 -1.37
C PRO A 86 -12.14 -6.64 -2.53
N GLU A 87 -12.25 -7.20 -3.73
CA GLU A 87 -12.48 -6.38 -4.87
C GLU A 87 -13.83 -5.73 -4.77
N ARG A 88 -13.87 -4.42 -5.13
CA ARG A 88 -15.07 -3.74 -5.13
C ARG A 88 -15.83 -4.18 -6.28
N LYS A 89 -16.80 -4.89 -6.15
CA LYS A 89 -17.51 -5.26 -7.25
C LYS A 89 -18.36 -4.22 -7.63
N SER A 90 -18.41 -3.45 -7.34
CA SER A 90 -19.09 -2.44 -7.66
C SER A 90 -20.10 -2.49 -8.49
N GLY A 91 -20.18 -2.87 -8.33
CA GLY A 91 -20.70 -2.81 -8.83
C GLY A 91 -21.02 -2.41 -9.46
N ARG A 92 -20.68 -2.21 -9.54
CA ARG A 92 -20.70 -1.87 -10.13
C ARG A 92 -21.15 -2.33 -10.73
N GLY A 93 -21.61 -2.59 -10.86
CA GLY A 93 -21.90 -2.93 -11.39
C GLY A 93 -22.32 -3.62 -11.86
N ARG A 94 -22.59 -3.85 -12.08
CA ARG A 94 -22.86 -4.44 -12.53
C ARG A 94 -23.38 -4.96 -12.71
N PRO A 95 -23.57 -5.16 -13.03
CA PRO A 95 -24.13 -5.57 -13.47
C PRO A 95 -24.55 -5.92 -13.61
#